data_e2d82be815f8ac5add83d361a4ebe04c
#
_entry.id   e2d82be815f8ac5add83d361a4ebe04c
#
_cell.length_a   1.000
_cell.length_b   1.000
_cell.length_c   1.000
_cell.angle_alpha   90.00
_cell.angle_beta   90.00
_cell.angle_gamma   90.00
#
_symmetry.space_group_name_H-M   'P 1'
#
loop_
_entity.id
_entity.type
_entity.pdbx_description
1 polymer ?
#
loop_
_entity_poly.entity_id
_entity_poly.type
_entity_poly.pdbx_seq_one_letter_code
_entity_poly.pdbx_strand_id
1 'polypeptide(L)'
;LVRFEEITRCPPEIQDTLVSVLSEKQLMVPELGDGFRVAAAPGFNVIATANLRDRGVHEMSAALKRRFNFETVRPIADRAFEAELITRALDSELGPRRAPMSPEVLDVLVTAFADLRTGTTASGSPVKRPDAVMSTAEAVNVGVAASMSARYFGDGSVRAADIARQLVGVALKGEDEDARRMRLYVDSVVRERARSSAAWKDFLSAAQGLWE
;
A
#
# COMPACT_ATOMS: atom_id res chain seq x y z
N LEU A 1 -15.58 -16.51 13.31
CA LEU A 1 -14.71 -15.35 13.21
C LEU A 1 -15.36 -14.33 12.29
N VAL A 2 -15.44 -13.07 12.71
CA VAL A 2 -15.91 -11.93 11.91
C VAL A 2 -14.73 -10.96 11.73
N ARG A 3 -14.56 -10.43 10.52
CA ARG A 3 -13.54 -9.42 10.20
C ARG A 3 -14.22 -8.11 9.83
N PHE A 4 -13.84 -7.05 10.52
CA PHE A 4 -14.20 -5.68 10.18
C PHE A 4 -13.01 -4.98 9.55
N GLU A 5 -13.22 -4.48 8.34
CA GLU A 5 -12.21 -3.67 7.67
C GLU A 5 -12.43 -2.20 8.00
N GLU A 6 -11.34 -1.49 8.29
CA GLU A 6 -11.34 -0.05 8.53
C GLU A 6 -12.38 0.40 9.57
N ILE A 7 -12.42 -0.25 10.72
CA ILE A 7 -13.41 0.01 11.78
C ILE A 7 -13.48 1.49 12.18
N THR A 8 -12.39 2.23 12.05
CA THR A 8 -12.31 3.67 12.32
C THR A 8 -13.01 4.54 11.27
N ARG A 9 -13.44 3.98 10.15
CA ARG A 9 -14.30 4.68 9.18
C ARG A 9 -15.78 4.64 9.54
N CYS A 10 -16.14 3.75 10.46
CA CYS A 10 -17.52 3.70 10.96
C CYS A 10 -17.78 4.91 11.87
N PRO A 11 -18.96 5.56 11.76
CA PRO A 11 -19.40 6.58 12.71
C PRO A 11 -19.39 6.06 14.16
N PRO A 12 -19.21 6.93 15.16
CA PRO A 12 -19.16 6.53 16.57
C PRO A 12 -20.35 5.69 17.02
N GLU A 13 -21.55 5.98 16.53
CA GLU A 13 -22.78 5.27 16.89
C GLU A 13 -22.74 3.80 16.45
N ILE A 14 -22.14 3.53 15.27
CA ILE A 14 -21.94 2.15 14.78
C ILE A 14 -20.84 1.46 15.60
N GLN A 15 -19.76 2.18 15.93
CA GLN A 15 -18.70 1.64 16.78
C GLN A 15 -19.24 1.24 18.17
N ASP A 16 -20.14 2.04 18.76
CA ASP A 16 -20.72 1.77 20.08
C ASP A 16 -21.62 0.52 20.07
N THR A 17 -22.30 0.24 18.96
CA THR A 17 -23.06 -1.02 18.81
C THR A 17 -22.14 -2.25 18.93
N LEU A 18 -20.91 -2.16 18.44
CA LEU A 18 -19.93 -3.24 18.56
C LEU A 18 -19.49 -3.49 20.02
N VAL A 19 -19.59 -2.48 20.89
CA VAL A 19 -19.28 -2.62 22.31
C VAL A 19 -20.18 -3.69 22.94
N SER A 20 -21.50 -3.65 22.67
CA SER A 20 -22.45 -4.64 23.18
C SER A 20 -22.21 -6.02 22.55
N VAL A 21 -22.00 -6.08 21.24
CA VAL A 21 -21.71 -7.37 20.54
C VAL A 21 -20.46 -8.04 21.12
N LEU A 22 -19.39 -7.28 21.36
CA LEU A 22 -18.14 -7.82 21.91
C LEU A 22 -18.25 -8.23 23.38
N SER A 23 -19.06 -7.51 24.17
CA SER A 23 -19.21 -7.76 25.62
C SER A 23 -20.23 -8.85 25.92
N GLU A 24 -21.42 -8.72 25.33
CA GLU A 24 -22.58 -9.55 25.67
C GLU A 24 -22.72 -10.75 24.72
N LYS A 25 -21.93 -10.74 23.62
CA LYS A 25 -22.02 -11.76 22.57
C LYS A 25 -23.44 -11.88 21.98
N GLN A 26 -24.15 -10.76 21.92
CA GLN A 26 -25.50 -10.64 21.38
C GLN A 26 -25.62 -9.41 20.49
N LEU A 27 -26.42 -9.54 19.43
CA LEU A 27 -26.81 -8.44 18.57
C LEU A 27 -28.33 -8.21 18.73
N MET A 28 -28.71 -7.00 19.08
CA MET A 28 -30.10 -6.55 19.05
C MET A 28 -30.46 -6.22 17.61
N VAL A 29 -31.62 -6.68 17.15
CA VAL A 29 -32.16 -6.42 15.79
C VAL A 29 -33.58 -5.86 15.93
N PRO A 30 -33.72 -4.55 16.20
CA PRO A 30 -35.03 -3.92 16.45
C PRO A 30 -36.00 -4.06 15.27
N GLU A 31 -35.48 -4.19 14.04
CA GLU A 31 -36.28 -4.34 12.82
C GLU A 31 -37.09 -5.66 12.79
N LEU A 32 -36.68 -6.63 13.59
CA LEU A 32 -37.36 -7.91 13.71
C LEU A 32 -38.33 -7.98 14.90
N GLY A 33 -38.52 -6.87 15.59
CA GLY A 33 -39.43 -6.73 16.74
C GLY A 33 -38.73 -6.44 18.06
N ASP A 34 -39.47 -5.88 19.01
CA ASP A 34 -38.96 -5.52 20.31
C ASP A 34 -38.36 -6.71 21.05
N GLY A 35 -37.09 -6.60 21.40
CA GLY A 35 -36.38 -7.64 22.16
C GLY A 35 -35.81 -8.77 21.31
N PHE A 36 -35.92 -8.75 19.98
CA PHE A 36 -35.27 -9.77 19.14
C PHE A 36 -33.76 -9.67 19.25
N ARG A 37 -33.13 -10.78 19.60
CA ARG A 37 -31.67 -10.86 19.85
C ARG A 37 -31.11 -12.07 19.13
N VAL A 38 -29.95 -11.87 18.51
CA VAL A 38 -29.15 -12.94 17.93
C VAL A 38 -27.95 -13.19 18.84
N ALA A 39 -27.89 -14.37 19.45
CA ALA A 39 -26.74 -14.78 20.26
C ALA A 39 -25.60 -15.28 19.38
N ALA A 40 -24.38 -14.96 19.75
CA ALA A 40 -23.20 -15.45 19.06
C ALA A 40 -22.99 -16.95 19.31
N ALA A 41 -22.57 -17.67 18.27
CA ALA A 41 -22.17 -19.07 18.40
C ALA A 41 -20.94 -19.24 19.30
N PRO A 42 -20.74 -20.39 19.94
CA PRO A 42 -19.53 -20.70 20.70
C PRO A 42 -18.26 -20.45 19.85
N GLY A 43 -17.24 -19.81 20.45
CA GLY A 43 -16.02 -19.48 19.73
C GLY A 43 -16.09 -18.22 18.87
N PHE A 44 -17.20 -17.46 18.91
CA PHE A 44 -17.32 -16.19 18.23
C PHE A 44 -16.20 -15.22 18.65
N ASN A 45 -15.53 -14.68 17.65
CA ASN A 45 -14.48 -13.68 17.84
C ASN A 45 -14.48 -12.68 16.68
N VAL A 46 -13.88 -11.51 16.92
CA VAL A 46 -13.80 -10.41 15.96
C VAL A 46 -12.33 -10.01 15.79
N ILE A 47 -11.94 -9.85 14.53
CA ILE A 47 -10.71 -9.17 14.13
C ILE A 47 -11.10 -7.90 13.39
N ALA A 48 -10.43 -6.79 13.68
CA ALA A 48 -10.66 -5.54 13.01
C ALA A 48 -9.36 -4.94 12.49
N THR A 49 -9.43 -4.28 11.32
CA THR A 49 -8.34 -3.44 10.84
C THR A 49 -8.68 -1.97 11.07
N ALA A 50 -7.66 -1.15 11.32
CA ALA A 50 -7.79 0.30 11.49
C ALA A 50 -6.57 0.99 10.91
N ASN A 51 -6.80 2.07 10.15
CA ASN A 51 -5.74 2.99 9.76
C ASN A 51 -5.89 4.28 10.59
N LEU A 52 -5.10 4.41 11.65
CA LEU A 52 -5.18 5.53 12.58
C LEU A 52 -4.59 6.84 12.04
N ARG A 53 -3.92 6.80 10.87
CA ARG A 53 -3.28 7.97 10.26
C ARG A 53 -4.02 8.51 9.05
N ASP A 54 -5.09 7.86 8.65
CA ASP A 54 -5.86 8.26 7.48
C ASP A 54 -6.78 9.46 7.79
N ARG A 55 -7.07 10.26 6.77
CA ARG A 55 -8.04 11.37 6.88
C ARG A 55 -9.46 10.79 6.85
N GLY A 56 -10.37 11.42 7.60
CA GLY A 56 -11.78 10.99 7.65
C GLY A 56 -12.02 9.73 8.48
N VAL A 57 -11.13 9.42 9.42
CA VAL A 57 -11.35 8.39 10.43
C VAL A 57 -11.94 8.98 11.70
N HIS A 58 -12.77 8.21 12.38
CA HIS A 58 -13.32 8.52 13.69
C HIS A 58 -12.45 7.92 14.78
N GLU A 59 -12.25 8.66 15.86
CA GLU A 59 -11.55 8.10 17.01
C GLU A 59 -12.38 6.99 17.65
N MET A 60 -11.74 5.86 17.95
CA MET A 60 -12.39 4.78 18.70
C MET A 60 -12.63 5.21 20.15
N SER A 61 -13.84 4.98 20.65
CA SER A 61 -14.17 5.22 22.06
C SER A 61 -13.27 4.39 22.99
N ALA A 62 -13.02 4.91 24.18
CA ALA A 62 -12.26 4.16 25.22
C ALA A 62 -12.92 2.82 25.57
N ALA A 63 -14.26 2.76 25.49
CA ALA A 63 -15.03 1.55 25.71
C ALA A 63 -14.74 0.49 24.65
N LEU A 64 -14.68 0.88 23.37
CA LEU A 64 -14.36 -0.03 22.28
C LEU A 64 -12.89 -0.46 22.32
N LYS A 65 -11.97 0.49 22.55
CA LYS A 65 -10.52 0.20 22.68
C LYS A 65 -10.23 -0.89 23.73
N ARG A 66 -10.92 -0.89 24.87
CA ARG A 66 -10.72 -1.89 25.94
C ARG A 66 -11.14 -3.32 25.57
N ARG A 67 -11.83 -3.52 24.47
CA ARG A 67 -12.34 -4.83 24.03
C ARG A 67 -11.48 -5.47 22.94
N PHE A 68 -10.47 -4.74 22.46
CA PHE A 68 -9.50 -5.23 21.49
C PHE A 68 -8.10 -5.30 22.08
N ASN A 69 -7.36 -6.32 21.69
CA ASN A 69 -5.90 -6.32 21.79
C ASN A 69 -5.35 -5.71 20.50
N PHE A 70 -4.47 -4.73 20.63
CA PHE A 70 -3.92 -4.00 19.49
C PHE A 70 -2.57 -4.57 19.08
N GLU A 71 -2.40 -4.78 17.79
CA GLU A 71 -1.12 -5.08 17.18
C GLU A 71 -0.89 -4.08 16.03
N THR A 72 0.32 -3.53 15.96
CA THR A 72 0.69 -2.60 14.88
C THR A 72 1.46 -3.35 13.81
N VAL A 73 0.84 -3.51 12.65
CA VAL A 73 1.50 -4.06 11.46
C VAL A 73 2.39 -2.98 10.86
N ARG A 74 3.70 -3.22 10.87
CA ARG A 74 4.67 -2.31 10.26
C ARG A 74 4.89 -2.67 8.79
N PRO A 75 5.25 -1.68 7.94
CA PRO A 75 5.70 -1.97 6.59
C PRO A 75 6.88 -2.95 6.58
N ILE A 76 6.98 -3.73 5.52
CA ILE A 76 8.09 -4.67 5.31
C ILE A 76 9.39 -3.87 5.22
N ALA A 77 10.37 -4.20 6.08
CA ALA A 77 11.68 -3.56 6.12
C ALA A 77 12.71 -4.35 5.30
N ASP A 78 12.55 -5.66 5.20
CA ASP A 78 13.42 -6.54 4.41
C ASP A 78 13.08 -6.43 2.93
N ARG A 79 13.97 -5.82 2.16
CA ARG A 79 13.81 -5.61 0.71
C ARG A 79 13.81 -6.90 -0.09
N ALA A 80 14.58 -7.90 0.33
CA ALA A 80 14.63 -9.19 -0.35
C ALA A 80 13.29 -9.93 -0.18
N PHE A 81 12.75 -9.91 1.02
CA PHE A 81 11.42 -10.45 1.30
C PHE A 81 10.31 -9.67 0.56
N GLU A 82 10.39 -8.34 0.50
CA GLU A 82 9.43 -7.53 -0.26
C GLU A 82 9.49 -7.85 -1.76
N ALA A 83 10.69 -8.01 -2.33
CA ALA A 83 10.88 -8.42 -3.73
C ALA A 83 10.28 -9.80 -4.03
N GLU A 84 10.49 -10.77 -3.12
CA GLU A 84 9.90 -12.10 -3.23
C GLU A 84 8.36 -12.05 -3.17
N LEU A 85 7.81 -11.28 -2.26
CA LEU A 85 6.36 -11.11 -2.10
C LEU A 85 5.74 -10.47 -3.34
N ILE A 86 6.35 -9.42 -3.89
CA ILE A 86 5.92 -8.79 -5.14
C ILE A 86 5.95 -9.82 -6.27
N THR A 87 7.03 -10.58 -6.41
CA THR A 87 7.16 -11.60 -7.45
C THR A 87 6.05 -12.63 -7.35
N ARG A 88 5.79 -13.19 -6.16
CA ARG A 88 4.70 -14.14 -5.93
C ARG A 88 3.31 -13.56 -6.24
N ALA A 89 3.08 -12.29 -5.88
CA ALA A 89 1.83 -11.60 -6.18
C ALA A 89 1.63 -11.44 -7.70
N LEU A 90 2.67 -11.03 -8.42
CA LEU A 90 2.64 -10.93 -9.88
C LEU A 90 2.38 -12.29 -10.56
N ASP A 91 3.01 -13.36 -10.07
CA ASP A 91 2.79 -14.71 -10.59
C ASP A 91 1.34 -15.17 -10.34
N SER A 92 0.82 -14.92 -9.15
CA SER A 92 -0.55 -15.27 -8.78
C SER A 92 -1.60 -14.52 -9.59
N GLU A 93 -1.39 -13.22 -9.82
CA GLU A 93 -2.37 -12.34 -10.46
C GLU A 93 -2.35 -12.45 -11.99
N LEU A 94 -1.17 -12.52 -12.57
CA LEU A 94 -1.00 -12.50 -14.02
C LEU A 94 -0.79 -13.89 -14.63
N GLY A 95 -0.21 -14.83 -13.89
CA GLY A 95 0.09 -16.17 -14.39
C GLY A 95 0.86 -16.12 -15.72
N PRO A 96 0.39 -16.86 -16.77
CA PRO A 96 1.05 -16.88 -18.09
C PRO A 96 1.07 -15.53 -18.83
N ARG A 97 0.30 -14.54 -18.38
CA ARG A 97 0.25 -13.20 -18.97
C ARG A 97 1.34 -12.28 -18.43
N ARG A 98 2.06 -12.70 -17.40
CA ARG A 98 3.14 -11.93 -16.81
C ARG A 98 4.27 -11.72 -17.83
N ALA A 99 4.65 -10.46 -18.08
CA ALA A 99 5.89 -10.14 -18.77
C ALA A 99 7.09 -10.38 -17.84
N PRO A 100 8.21 -10.95 -18.31
CA PRO A 100 9.40 -11.13 -17.52
C PRO A 100 9.93 -9.78 -17.02
N MET A 101 10.39 -9.77 -15.78
CA MET A 101 11.03 -8.63 -15.12
C MET A 101 12.39 -9.10 -14.59
N SER A 102 13.47 -8.43 -14.99
CA SER A 102 14.80 -8.81 -14.50
C SER A 102 14.97 -8.47 -13.02
N PRO A 103 15.88 -9.14 -12.30
CA PRO A 103 16.18 -8.81 -10.91
C PRO A 103 16.56 -7.35 -10.70
N GLU A 104 17.27 -6.73 -11.65
CA GLU A 104 17.68 -5.34 -11.59
C GLU A 104 16.48 -4.38 -11.68
N VAL A 105 15.49 -4.69 -12.53
CA VAL A 105 14.26 -3.90 -12.66
C VAL A 105 13.38 -4.06 -11.42
N LEU A 106 13.30 -5.27 -10.87
CA LEU A 106 12.60 -5.51 -9.60
C LEU A 106 13.27 -4.76 -8.44
N ASP A 107 14.61 -4.73 -8.39
CA ASP A 107 15.35 -3.95 -7.39
C ASP A 107 15.06 -2.44 -7.52
N VAL A 108 14.95 -1.91 -8.73
CA VAL A 108 14.54 -0.50 -8.95
C VAL A 108 13.16 -0.24 -8.34
N LEU A 109 12.19 -1.13 -8.58
CA LEU A 109 10.83 -1.00 -8.01
C LEU A 109 10.86 -0.99 -6.48
N VAL A 110 11.45 -2.02 -5.88
CA VAL A 110 11.50 -2.17 -4.41
C VAL A 110 12.26 -1.02 -3.77
N THR A 111 13.40 -0.64 -4.36
CA THR A 111 14.24 0.45 -3.84
C THR A 111 13.54 1.80 -3.91
N ALA A 112 12.88 2.12 -5.03
CA ALA A 112 12.14 3.38 -5.15
C ALA A 112 11.01 3.47 -4.11
N PHE A 113 10.23 2.39 -3.94
CA PHE A 113 9.18 2.34 -2.93
C PHE A 113 9.73 2.46 -1.50
N ALA A 114 10.82 1.77 -1.18
CA ALA A 114 11.44 1.84 0.14
C ALA A 114 11.95 3.25 0.46
N ASP A 115 12.65 3.90 -0.47
CA ASP A 115 13.17 5.26 -0.28
C ASP A 115 12.05 6.28 -0.05
N LEU A 116 11.01 6.25 -0.90
CA LEU A 116 9.87 7.15 -0.81
C LEU A 116 9.02 6.91 0.45
N ARG A 117 8.89 5.66 0.89
CA ARG A 117 8.19 5.27 2.11
C ARG A 117 8.91 5.69 3.37
N THR A 118 10.22 5.45 3.42
CA THR A 118 11.02 5.73 4.62
C THR A 118 11.46 7.19 4.72
N GLY A 119 11.57 7.89 3.60
CA GLY A 119 12.13 9.23 3.51
C GLY A 119 13.66 9.26 3.57
N THR A 120 14.29 8.09 3.36
CA THR A 120 15.76 7.96 3.34
C THR A 120 16.20 6.88 2.38
N THR A 121 17.33 7.09 1.71
CA THR A 121 17.97 6.04 0.91
C THR A 121 18.71 5.02 1.80
N ALA A 122 19.16 3.91 1.23
CA ALA A 122 20.01 2.95 1.93
C ALA A 122 21.34 3.55 2.40
N SER A 123 21.85 4.59 1.72
CA SER A 123 23.06 5.33 2.11
C SER A 123 22.79 6.40 3.17
N GLY A 124 21.55 6.56 3.64
CA GLY A 124 21.17 7.57 4.62
C GLY A 124 20.85 8.96 4.04
N SER A 125 20.87 9.14 2.73
CA SER A 125 20.51 10.40 2.11
C SER A 125 19.01 10.70 2.30
N PRO A 126 18.61 11.92 2.69
CA PRO A 126 17.22 12.26 2.92
C PRO A 126 16.42 12.30 1.61
N VAL A 127 15.19 11.81 1.65
CA VAL A 127 14.21 11.83 0.55
C VAL A 127 12.94 12.52 1.03
N LYS A 128 12.42 13.44 0.23
CA LYS A 128 11.09 14.02 0.51
C LYS A 128 10.02 13.00 0.20
N ARG A 129 9.27 12.63 1.22
CA ARG A 129 8.18 11.64 1.08
C ARG A 129 6.97 12.26 0.39
N PRO A 130 6.36 11.58 -0.58
CA PRO A 130 5.01 11.93 -1.06
C PRO A 130 3.98 11.72 0.06
N ASP A 131 2.80 12.30 -0.08
CA ASP A 131 1.70 12.03 0.84
C ASP A 131 1.12 10.62 0.66
N ALA A 132 1.37 10.00 -0.49
CA ALA A 132 1.10 8.59 -0.73
C ALA A 132 1.88 7.68 0.25
N VAL A 133 1.23 6.61 0.69
CA VAL A 133 1.82 5.68 1.69
C VAL A 133 3.00 4.90 1.14
N MET A 134 3.04 4.69 -0.17
CA MET A 134 4.04 3.87 -0.88
C MET A 134 4.09 2.44 -0.31
N SER A 135 2.93 1.83 -0.15
CA SER A 135 2.76 0.48 0.41
C SER A 135 3.26 -0.61 -0.52
N THR A 136 3.52 -1.82 0.01
CA THR A 136 3.87 -2.99 -0.80
C THR A 136 2.73 -3.37 -1.76
N ALA A 137 1.46 -3.17 -1.38
CA ALA A 137 0.32 -3.39 -2.28
C ALA A 137 0.37 -2.44 -3.49
N GLU A 138 0.72 -1.17 -3.27
CA GLU A 138 0.91 -0.22 -4.38
C GLU A 138 2.13 -0.60 -5.25
N ALA A 139 3.20 -1.15 -4.67
CA ALA A 139 4.33 -1.67 -5.44
C ALA A 139 3.92 -2.87 -6.32
N VAL A 140 3.08 -3.78 -5.81
CA VAL A 140 2.49 -4.87 -6.61
C VAL A 140 1.67 -4.30 -7.76
N ASN A 141 0.80 -3.32 -7.51
CA ASN A 141 -0.02 -2.69 -8.55
C ASN A 141 0.84 -2.03 -9.65
N VAL A 142 1.92 -1.35 -9.29
CA VAL A 142 2.89 -0.82 -10.26
C VAL A 142 3.54 -1.95 -11.07
N GLY A 143 3.94 -3.04 -10.42
CA GLY A 143 4.49 -4.20 -11.09
C GLY A 143 3.51 -4.87 -12.07
N VAL A 144 2.25 -5.03 -11.66
CA VAL A 144 1.15 -5.54 -12.52
C VAL A 144 0.96 -4.65 -13.74
N ALA A 145 0.78 -3.35 -13.51
CA ALA A 145 0.54 -2.39 -14.59
C ALA A 145 1.74 -2.30 -15.57
N ALA A 146 2.97 -2.30 -15.04
CA ALA A 146 4.18 -2.33 -15.86
C ALA A 146 4.29 -3.62 -16.67
N SER A 147 3.97 -4.77 -16.07
CA SER A 147 3.97 -6.07 -16.77
C SER A 147 2.93 -6.12 -17.90
N MET A 148 1.72 -5.61 -17.65
CA MET A 148 0.68 -5.53 -18.67
C MET A 148 1.04 -4.55 -19.78
N SER A 149 1.60 -3.38 -19.43
CA SER A 149 2.08 -2.39 -20.40
C SER A 149 3.17 -2.98 -21.30
N ALA A 150 4.18 -3.63 -20.72
CA ALA A 150 5.26 -4.27 -21.46
C ALA A 150 4.74 -5.38 -22.41
N ARG A 151 3.79 -6.17 -21.94
CA ARG A 151 3.22 -7.30 -22.68
C ARG A 151 2.41 -6.88 -23.88
N TYR A 152 1.56 -5.85 -23.75
CA TYR A 152 0.58 -5.49 -24.78
C TYR A 152 0.97 -4.27 -25.61
N PHE A 153 1.85 -3.41 -25.09
CA PHE A 153 2.24 -2.16 -25.75
C PHE A 153 3.75 -1.98 -25.88
N GLY A 154 4.54 -2.90 -25.32
CA GLY A 154 6.01 -2.88 -25.35
C GLY A 154 6.61 -4.05 -26.13
N ASP A 155 7.84 -4.37 -25.77
CA ASP A 155 8.62 -5.45 -26.38
C ASP A 155 8.46 -6.82 -25.68
N GLY A 156 7.54 -6.91 -24.73
CA GLY A 156 7.23 -8.14 -23.99
C GLY A 156 8.04 -8.34 -22.71
N SER A 157 8.97 -7.44 -22.36
CA SER A 157 9.77 -7.48 -21.14
C SER A 157 9.63 -6.18 -20.35
N VAL A 158 9.46 -6.29 -19.04
CA VAL A 158 9.33 -5.10 -18.17
C VAL A 158 10.67 -4.38 -18.08
N ARG A 159 10.64 -3.09 -18.37
CA ARG A 159 11.79 -2.20 -18.25
C ARG A 159 11.62 -1.26 -17.05
N ALA A 160 12.72 -0.71 -16.55
CA ALA A 160 12.66 0.28 -15.48
C ALA A 160 11.91 1.57 -15.89
N ALA A 161 11.92 1.89 -17.17
CA ALA A 161 11.08 2.94 -17.78
C ALA A 161 9.58 2.70 -17.57
N ASP A 162 9.12 1.44 -17.61
CA ASP A 162 7.72 1.11 -17.37
C ASP A 162 7.35 1.31 -15.91
N ILE A 163 8.25 0.95 -14.99
CA ILE A 163 8.09 1.24 -13.56
C ILE A 163 7.97 2.74 -13.33
N ALA A 164 8.84 3.56 -13.94
CA ALA A 164 8.80 5.01 -13.79
C ALA A 164 7.44 5.59 -14.22
N ARG A 165 6.91 5.16 -15.36
CA ARG A 165 5.61 5.62 -15.87
C ARG A 165 4.46 5.24 -14.95
N GLN A 166 4.44 4.01 -14.44
CA GLN A 166 3.35 3.54 -13.56
C GLN A 166 3.43 4.15 -12.16
N LEU A 167 4.62 4.55 -11.71
CA LEU A 167 4.81 5.18 -10.41
C LEU A 167 4.08 6.53 -10.30
N VAL A 168 3.89 7.24 -11.42
CA VAL A 168 3.14 8.51 -11.47
C VAL A 168 1.76 8.37 -10.84
N GLY A 169 0.98 7.38 -11.26
CA GLY A 169 -0.39 7.17 -10.79
C GLY A 169 -0.51 6.78 -9.31
N VAL A 170 0.59 6.31 -8.72
CA VAL A 170 0.65 5.97 -7.29
C VAL A 170 1.12 7.16 -6.45
N ALA A 171 2.14 7.87 -6.91
CA ALA A 171 2.75 8.96 -6.17
C ALA A 171 1.95 10.26 -6.25
N LEU A 172 1.31 10.53 -7.41
CA LEU A 172 0.50 11.74 -7.61
C LEU A 172 -0.98 11.42 -7.36
N LYS A 173 -1.48 11.77 -6.20
CA LYS A 173 -2.92 11.64 -5.84
C LYS A 173 -3.64 13.00 -5.85
N GLY A 174 -3.16 13.96 -6.63
CA GLY A 174 -3.86 15.22 -6.90
C GLY A 174 -3.26 16.45 -6.22
N GLU A 175 -2.03 16.40 -5.73
CA GLU A 175 -1.37 17.55 -5.11
C GLU A 175 -0.10 17.95 -5.86
N ASP A 176 0.03 19.22 -6.26
CA ASP A 176 1.22 19.78 -6.92
C ASP A 176 2.51 19.60 -6.11
N GLU A 177 2.38 19.52 -4.78
CA GLU A 177 3.51 19.33 -3.88
C GLU A 177 4.15 17.94 -4.05
N ASP A 178 3.35 16.90 -4.31
CA ASP A 178 3.89 15.56 -4.56
C ASP A 178 4.66 15.50 -5.87
N ALA A 179 4.23 16.23 -6.90
CA ALA A 179 5.00 16.36 -8.14
C ALA A 179 6.39 16.99 -7.88
N ARG A 180 6.47 18.03 -7.03
CA ARG A 180 7.74 18.63 -6.63
C ARG A 180 8.65 17.66 -5.86
N ARG A 181 8.07 16.90 -4.92
CA ARG A 181 8.80 15.89 -4.12
C ARG A 181 9.37 14.80 -5.02
N MET A 182 8.58 14.33 -5.98
CA MET A 182 9.01 13.33 -6.96
C MET A 182 10.10 13.87 -7.90
N ARG A 183 9.98 15.12 -8.37
CA ARG A 183 11.08 15.78 -9.13
C ARG A 183 12.37 15.80 -8.34
N LEU A 184 12.32 16.22 -7.08
CA LEU A 184 13.51 16.25 -6.21
C LEU A 184 14.11 14.85 -6.06
N TYR A 185 13.30 13.81 -5.90
CA TYR A 185 13.79 12.43 -5.84
C TYR A 185 14.49 12.01 -7.14
N VAL A 186 13.88 12.32 -8.29
CA VAL A 186 14.46 12.00 -9.61
C VAL A 186 15.75 12.77 -9.84
N ASP A 187 15.77 14.07 -9.57
CA ASP A 187 16.92 14.94 -9.83
C ASP A 187 18.12 14.69 -8.90
N SER A 188 17.87 14.22 -7.69
CA SER A 188 18.95 13.90 -6.74
C SER A 188 19.30 12.41 -6.75
N VAL A 189 18.41 11.56 -6.24
CA VAL A 189 18.71 10.16 -5.97
C VAL A 189 18.77 9.31 -7.25
N VAL A 190 17.74 9.43 -8.11
CA VAL A 190 17.69 8.63 -9.34
C VAL A 190 18.82 9.00 -10.28
N ARG A 191 19.11 10.28 -10.43
CA ARG A 191 20.21 10.78 -11.29
C ARG A 191 21.57 10.29 -10.81
N GLU A 192 21.81 10.23 -9.50
CA GLU A 192 23.03 9.68 -8.95
C GLU A 192 23.18 8.18 -9.25
N ARG A 193 22.13 7.40 -9.00
CA ARG A 193 22.11 5.94 -9.28
C ARG A 193 22.26 5.63 -10.77
N ALA A 194 21.72 6.46 -11.63
CA ALA A 194 21.82 6.33 -13.09
C ALA A 194 23.26 6.42 -13.62
N ARG A 195 24.22 6.94 -12.83
CA ARG A 195 25.65 6.98 -13.21
C ARG A 195 26.29 5.60 -13.25
N SER A 196 25.81 4.66 -12.41
CA SER A 196 26.40 3.33 -12.23
C SER A 196 25.49 2.17 -12.60
N SER A 197 24.20 2.42 -12.89
CA SER A 197 23.20 1.38 -13.16
C SER A 197 22.42 1.65 -14.43
N ALA A 198 22.41 0.70 -15.36
CA ALA A 198 21.66 0.78 -16.61
C ALA A 198 20.15 0.83 -16.36
N ALA A 199 19.64 0.06 -15.36
CA ALA A 199 18.24 0.07 -14.99
C ALA A 199 17.80 1.44 -14.44
N TRP A 200 18.61 2.05 -13.56
CA TRP A 200 18.33 3.41 -13.08
C TRP A 200 18.47 4.48 -14.17
N LYS A 201 19.34 4.28 -15.16
CA LYS A 201 19.46 5.17 -16.32
C LYS A 201 18.20 5.10 -17.19
N ASP A 202 17.66 3.90 -17.41
CA ASP A 202 16.41 3.67 -18.14
C ASP A 202 15.21 4.29 -17.38
N PHE A 203 15.15 4.10 -16.06
CA PHE A 203 14.17 4.77 -15.19
C PHE A 203 14.25 6.29 -15.31
N LEU A 204 15.45 6.86 -15.19
CA LEU A 204 15.68 8.31 -15.29
C LEU A 204 15.19 8.88 -16.63
N SER A 205 15.54 8.20 -17.72
CA SER A 205 15.12 8.61 -19.08
C SER A 205 13.63 8.73 -19.25
N ALA A 206 12.87 7.81 -18.65
CA ALA A 206 11.41 7.85 -18.69
C ALA A 206 10.82 8.84 -17.66
N ALA A 207 11.50 9.04 -16.54
CA ALA A 207 11.02 9.92 -15.46
C ALA A 207 11.16 11.41 -15.79
N GLN A 208 12.04 11.78 -16.74
CA GLN A 208 12.18 13.15 -17.17
C GLN A 208 10.88 13.64 -17.85
N GLY A 209 10.28 14.70 -17.33
CA GLY A 209 9.05 15.28 -17.83
C GLY A 209 7.73 14.63 -17.33
N LEU A 210 7.79 13.54 -16.54
CA LEU A 210 6.58 12.92 -15.98
C LEU A 210 5.97 13.68 -14.78
N TRP A 211 6.75 14.58 -14.18
CA TRP A 211 6.41 15.27 -12.93
C TRP A 211 6.28 16.79 -13.10
N GLU A 212 6.09 17.25 -14.33
CA GLU A 212 5.90 18.66 -14.68
C GLU A 212 4.51 19.18 -14.36
#